data_eaf829eae886aa8106109e1b0b7c9694
#
_entry.id   eaf829eae886aa8106109e1b0b7c9694
#
_cell.length_a   1.000
_cell.length_b   1.000
_cell.length_c   1.000
_cell.angle_alpha   90.00
_cell.angle_beta   90.00
_cell.angle_gamma   90.00
#
_symmetry.space_group_name_H-M   'P 1'
#
loop_
_entity.id
_entity.type
_entity.pdbx_description
1 polymer ?
#
loop_
_entity_poly.entity_id
_entity_poly.type
_entity_poly.pdbx_seq_one_letter_code
_entity_poly.pdbx_strand_id
1 'polypeptide(L)'
;MKKITRRNFIETSTTGAVLTTALSYSKVLGANDRIRLGAIGTGGRCQKALMAYSKAQPDTEIIAVCDVYETRILEALEIAPQAKQSRDYRTVLDDKTIDAVLIGSPDHWHAKMTTDAVGAGKDVYVEKPVTHSLEEGAPLVKAVEDSKRVVQTGTQQRSWEHYIIGKQLVDSGKLGDIVFVRAWWFQNYAARKLPRFYDVKKVDTKAWLGNAPMQEVTALKYSTWRWFWDFGGGALTDLMSHWIDVVHWYADTPAPISAMTSGHNYILKDLECPDTITCILDYPKNFSVTYHGMMASNLDDGGMEIRGTKGTIKIDRSRLAFYPETPDLIGKLGEIEPEILIRSRHDGTIDHMRNFLDCVKSRKTPNANIRVAVDCANAAHIGNAALKQGRKVNWNAQERKLVS
;
A
#
# COMPACT_ATOMS: atom_id res chain seq x y z
N MET A 1 -31.01 -23.09 -0.17
CA MET A 1 -29.62 -23.32 0.31
C MET A 1 -29.43 -22.56 1.62
N LYS A 2 -28.83 -23.18 2.66
CA LYS A 2 -28.57 -22.45 3.92
C LYS A 2 -27.43 -21.46 3.67
N LYS A 3 -27.66 -20.15 3.91
CA LYS A 3 -26.62 -19.12 3.83
C LYS A 3 -25.49 -19.50 4.81
N ILE A 4 -24.26 -19.66 4.30
CA ILE A 4 -23.09 -19.86 5.14
C ILE A 4 -22.78 -18.54 5.81
N THR A 5 -22.93 -18.47 7.12
CA THR A 5 -22.54 -17.32 7.91
C THR A 5 -21.05 -17.41 8.24
N ARG A 6 -20.43 -16.27 8.59
CA ARG A 6 -19.03 -16.20 9.05
C ARG A 6 -18.67 -17.27 10.08
N ARG A 7 -19.57 -17.54 11.03
CA ARG A 7 -19.36 -18.53 12.09
C ARG A 7 -19.21 -19.93 11.53
N ASN A 8 -20.08 -20.32 10.59
CA ASN A 8 -20.06 -21.65 9.97
C ASN A 8 -18.85 -21.87 9.05
N PHE A 9 -18.33 -20.79 8.39
CA PHE A 9 -17.13 -20.87 7.57
C PHE A 9 -15.87 -21.04 8.43
N ILE A 10 -15.77 -20.28 9.53
CA ILE A 10 -14.63 -20.38 10.46
C ILE A 10 -14.62 -21.75 11.15
N GLU A 11 -15.76 -22.31 11.52
CA GLU A 11 -15.85 -23.63 12.16
C GLU A 11 -15.47 -24.79 11.23
N THR A 12 -15.67 -24.65 9.91
CA THR A 12 -15.28 -25.68 8.91
C THR A 12 -13.82 -25.57 8.45
N SER A 13 -13.15 -24.45 8.69
CA SER A 13 -11.75 -24.22 8.29
C SER A 13 -10.73 -24.59 9.39
N THR A 14 -11.18 -25.03 10.56
CA THR A 14 -10.31 -25.33 11.71
C THR A 14 -9.77 -26.75 11.71
N THR A 15 -9.02 -27.10 10.69
CA THR A 15 -7.99 -28.16 10.82
C THR A 15 -6.65 -27.52 10.46
N GLY A 16 -6.03 -26.84 11.44
CA GLY A 16 -4.63 -26.51 11.35
C GLY A 16 -4.15 -25.06 11.52
N ALA A 17 -4.93 -24.16 12.09
CA ALA A 17 -4.39 -22.85 12.47
C ALA A 17 -4.75 -22.52 13.91
N VAL A 18 -3.76 -22.54 14.78
CA VAL A 18 -3.86 -22.05 16.15
C VAL A 18 -4.19 -20.57 16.10
N LEU A 19 -5.46 -20.22 16.32
CA LEU A 19 -5.88 -18.90 16.73
C LEU A 19 -5.28 -18.65 18.12
N THR A 20 -4.10 -18.05 18.20
CA THR A 20 -3.64 -17.43 19.44
C THR A 20 -4.55 -16.25 19.70
N THR A 21 -5.51 -16.45 20.57
CA THR A 21 -6.42 -15.46 21.12
C THR A 21 -5.61 -14.29 21.69
N ALA A 22 -5.90 -13.09 21.20
CA ALA A 22 -5.43 -11.82 21.75
C ALA A 22 -6.17 -11.55 23.09
N LEU A 23 -6.01 -12.40 24.06
CA LEU A 23 -6.49 -12.23 25.42
C LEU A 23 -5.36 -12.60 26.36
N SER A 24 -4.67 -11.61 26.83
CA SER A 24 -3.82 -11.56 28.04
C SER A 24 -2.49 -10.84 27.81
N TYR A 25 -2.50 -9.53 27.60
CA TYR A 25 -1.35 -8.70 27.93
C TYR A 25 -1.80 -7.41 28.64
N SER A 26 -2.38 -7.55 29.80
CA SER A 26 -2.41 -6.50 30.83
C SER A 26 -1.20 -6.65 31.77
N LYS A 27 -0.01 -6.85 31.22
CA LYS A 27 1.20 -6.51 31.96
C LYS A 27 1.43 -5.03 31.75
N VAL A 28 1.51 -4.26 32.82
CA VAL A 28 2.10 -2.94 32.82
C VAL A 28 3.53 -3.11 32.29
N LEU A 29 3.72 -2.86 30.99
CA LEU A 29 5.02 -2.90 30.36
C LEU A 29 5.86 -1.80 31.01
N GLY A 30 7.03 -2.14 31.53
CA GLY A 30 7.99 -1.16 32.00
C GLY A 30 8.34 -0.19 30.86
N ALA A 31 8.77 1.02 31.22
CA ALA A 31 9.16 2.04 30.22
C ALA A 31 10.22 1.52 29.23
N ASN A 32 11.00 0.50 29.60
CA ASN A 32 12.04 -0.12 28.77
C ASN A 32 11.52 -1.15 27.75
N ASP A 33 10.24 -1.55 27.82
CA ASP A 33 9.67 -2.58 26.94
C ASP A 33 8.91 -1.98 25.75
N ARG A 34 8.85 -0.66 25.64
CA ARG A 34 8.19 0.02 24.53
C ARG A 34 9.08 0.13 23.32
N ILE A 35 8.49 -0.06 22.13
CA ILE A 35 9.14 0.26 20.86
C ILE A 35 9.14 1.78 20.70
N ARG A 36 10.32 2.37 20.61
CA ARG A 36 10.50 3.82 20.44
C ARG A 36 10.55 4.15 18.96
N LEU A 37 9.61 4.98 18.52
CA LEU A 37 9.37 5.29 17.12
C LEU A 37 9.82 6.71 16.76
N GLY A 38 10.41 6.84 15.56
CA GLY A 38 10.60 8.11 14.87
C GLY A 38 9.66 8.21 13.68
N ALA A 39 8.95 9.34 13.52
CA ALA A 39 8.09 9.59 12.36
C ALA A 39 8.78 10.56 11.39
N ILE A 40 8.89 10.17 10.11
CA ILE A 40 9.58 10.91 9.04
C ILE A 40 8.61 11.18 7.91
N GLY A 41 8.51 12.45 7.47
CA GLY A 41 7.50 12.86 6.49
C GLY A 41 6.11 12.87 7.12
N THR A 42 5.91 13.77 8.11
CA THR A 42 4.72 13.82 8.94
C THR A 42 3.53 14.50 8.27
N GLY A 43 3.30 14.19 6.97
CA GLY A 43 2.11 14.60 6.24
C GLY A 43 0.83 13.88 6.71
N GLY A 44 -0.31 14.21 6.10
CA GLY A 44 -1.62 13.73 6.56
C GLY A 44 -1.76 12.22 6.68
N ARG A 45 -1.13 11.42 5.80
CA ARG A 45 -1.17 9.94 5.91
C ARG A 45 -0.36 9.46 7.11
N CYS A 46 0.83 10.03 7.31
CA CYS A 46 1.65 9.69 8.46
C CYS A 46 0.93 10.01 9.78
N GLN A 47 0.39 11.21 9.93
CA GLN A 47 -0.31 11.64 11.14
C GLN A 47 -1.56 10.81 11.42
N LYS A 48 -2.48 10.71 10.42
CA LYS A 48 -3.82 10.15 10.61
C LYS A 48 -3.85 8.62 10.70
N ALA A 49 -2.82 7.95 10.18
CA ALA A 49 -2.74 6.50 10.21
C ALA A 49 -1.51 6.03 10.98
N LEU A 50 -0.29 6.29 10.48
CA LEU A 50 0.89 5.68 11.08
C LEU A 50 1.11 6.11 12.54
N MET A 51 1.12 7.42 12.79
CA MET A 51 1.32 7.94 14.15
C MET A 51 0.11 7.66 15.04
N ALA A 52 -1.11 7.92 14.56
CA ALA A 52 -2.32 7.72 15.37
C ALA A 52 -2.51 6.25 15.78
N TYR A 53 -2.32 5.31 14.86
CA TYR A 53 -2.48 3.88 15.18
C TYR A 53 -1.31 3.34 16.00
N SER A 54 -0.08 3.85 15.81
CA SER A 54 1.03 3.51 16.69
C SER A 54 0.80 4.03 18.11
N LYS A 55 0.39 5.29 18.26
CA LYS A 55 0.08 5.88 19.57
C LYS A 55 -1.01 5.12 20.33
N ALA A 56 -1.96 4.52 19.62
CA ALA A 56 -3.01 3.70 20.21
C ALA A 56 -2.51 2.34 20.76
N GLN A 57 -1.26 1.94 20.44
CA GLN A 57 -0.69 0.70 20.95
C GLN A 57 -0.01 0.94 22.30
N PRO A 58 -0.28 0.13 23.33
CA PRO A 58 0.25 0.37 24.70
C PRO A 58 1.77 0.17 24.80
N ASP A 59 2.35 -0.52 23.84
CA ASP A 59 3.75 -0.94 23.80
C ASP A 59 4.61 -0.12 22.82
N THR A 60 4.18 1.10 22.51
CA THR A 60 4.92 2.03 21.64
C THR A 60 5.03 3.43 22.24
N GLU A 61 6.01 4.18 21.77
CA GLU A 61 6.17 5.59 22.08
C GLU A 61 6.79 6.31 20.86
N ILE A 62 6.17 7.40 20.42
CA ILE A 62 6.71 8.26 19.37
C ILE A 62 7.60 9.31 20.04
N ILE A 63 8.91 9.20 19.85
CA ILE A 63 9.90 10.05 20.53
C ILE A 63 10.59 11.07 19.61
N ALA A 64 10.38 10.96 18.28
CA ALA A 64 10.89 11.93 17.32
C ALA A 64 9.91 12.13 16.16
N VAL A 65 9.83 13.37 15.65
CA VAL A 65 9.07 13.76 14.46
C VAL A 65 9.94 14.59 13.53
N CYS A 66 9.86 14.33 12.23
CA CYS A 66 10.66 15.00 11.22
C CYS A 66 9.85 15.32 9.98
N ASP A 67 9.90 16.56 9.54
CA ASP A 67 9.38 17.00 8.23
C ASP A 67 10.16 18.22 7.75
N VAL A 68 10.23 18.44 6.45
CA VAL A 68 10.85 19.62 5.84
C VAL A 68 9.94 20.85 5.85
N TYR A 69 8.68 20.67 6.25
CA TYR A 69 7.66 21.70 6.40
C TYR A 69 7.29 21.89 7.88
N GLU A 70 7.66 23.02 8.44
CA GLU A 70 7.48 23.32 9.88
C GLU A 70 6.05 23.10 10.38
N THR A 71 5.05 23.49 9.58
CA THR A 71 3.64 23.29 9.93
C THR A 71 3.32 21.82 10.19
N ARG A 72 3.91 20.89 9.40
CA ARG A 72 3.71 19.44 9.58
C ARG A 72 4.36 18.92 10.86
N ILE A 73 5.48 19.50 11.25
CA ILE A 73 6.11 19.18 12.54
C ILE A 73 5.19 19.60 13.69
N LEU A 74 4.66 20.83 13.65
CA LEU A 74 3.76 21.32 14.69
C LEU A 74 2.48 20.48 14.81
N GLU A 75 1.86 20.15 13.68
CA GLU A 75 0.69 19.22 13.66
C GLU A 75 1.04 17.83 14.22
N ALA A 76 2.23 17.30 13.93
CA ALA A 76 2.67 16.00 14.46
C ALA A 76 2.93 16.04 15.96
N LEU A 77 3.39 17.18 16.51
CA LEU A 77 3.57 17.38 17.93
C LEU A 77 2.24 17.41 18.70
N GLU A 78 1.10 17.73 18.07
CA GLU A 78 -0.22 17.54 18.71
C GLU A 78 -0.51 16.07 19.03
N ILE A 79 0.00 15.16 18.19
CA ILE A 79 -0.12 13.71 18.42
C ILE A 79 0.92 13.21 19.42
N ALA A 80 2.17 13.70 19.32
CA ALA A 80 3.29 13.29 20.15
C ALA A 80 4.00 14.50 20.80
N PRO A 81 3.41 15.12 21.85
CA PRO A 81 3.88 16.40 22.40
C PRO A 81 5.29 16.38 23.00
N GLN A 82 5.78 15.20 23.38
CA GLN A 82 7.12 15.03 23.97
C GLN A 82 8.19 14.63 22.95
N ALA A 83 7.82 14.47 21.67
CA ALA A 83 8.75 14.05 20.65
C ALA A 83 9.75 15.14 20.31
N LYS A 84 11.01 14.76 20.10
CA LYS A 84 12.03 15.66 19.54
C LYS A 84 11.66 16.00 18.11
N GLN A 85 11.82 17.26 17.72
CA GLN A 85 11.54 17.71 16.36
C GLN A 85 12.81 17.89 15.55
N SER A 86 12.74 17.61 14.24
CA SER A 86 13.83 17.84 13.30
C SER A 86 13.32 18.21 11.90
N ARG A 87 14.15 18.88 11.13
CA ARG A 87 13.93 19.10 9.68
C ARG A 87 14.82 18.21 8.81
N ASP A 88 15.75 17.48 9.43
CA ASP A 88 16.61 16.50 8.76
C ASP A 88 16.35 15.10 9.33
N TYR A 89 15.87 14.18 8.49
CA TYR A 89 15.57 12.80 8.90
C TYR A 89 16.79 12.03 9.38
N ARG A 90 18.00 12.42 8.99
CA ARG A 90 19.24 11.76 9.42
C ARG A 90 19.41 11.87 10.92
N THR A 91 19.00 12.99 11.51
CA THR A 91 19.06 13.17 12.97
C THR A 91 18.16 12.19 13.72
N VAL A 92 17.03 11.78 13.10
CA VAL A 92 16.17 10.72 13.64
C VAL A 92 16.86 9.36 13.54
N LEU A 93 17.56 9.10 12.43
CA LEU A 93 18.29 7.84 12.23
C LEU A 93 19.53 7.71 13.15
N ASP A 94 20.20 8.82 13.45
CA ASP A 94 21.37 8.86 14.31
C ASP A 94 21.05 8.64 15.79
N ASP A 95 19.80 8.93 16.20
CA ASP A 95 19.36 8.72 17.59
C ASP A 95 19.27 7.21 17.92
N LYS A 96 20.23 6.72 18.70
CA LYS A 96 20.33 5.30 19.09
C LYS A 96 19.19 4.85 20.01
N THR A 97 18.42 5.78 20.55
CA THR A 97 17.24 5.45 21.36
C THR A 97 16.00 5.12 20.54
N ILE A 98 15.99 5.36 19.23
CA ILE A 98 14.92 5.00 18.32
C ILE A 98 15.11 3.57 17.84
N ASP A 99 14.09 2.72 17.99
CA ASP A 99 14.11 1.32 17.58
C ASP A 99 13.63 1.16 16.13
N ALA A 100 12.58 1.91 15.73
CA ALA A 100 11.99 1.82 14.40
C ALA A 100 11.52 3.19 13.89
N VAL A 101 11.35 3.31 12.57
CA VAL A 101 10.86 4.54 11.93
C VAL A 101 9.61 4.30 11.10
N LEU A 102 8.73 5.32 11.07
CA LEU A 102 7.53 5.40 10.25
C LEU A 102 7.79 6.40 9.14
N ILE A 103 7.87 5.96 7.89
CA ILE A 103 8.18 6.80 6.72
C ILE A 103 6.90 7.06 5.93
N GLY A 104 6.46 8.34 5.89
CA GLY A 104 5.29 8.81 5.16
C GLY A 104 5.59 9.99 4.25
N SER A 105 6.81 10.09 3.76
CA SER A 105 7.31 11.08 2.78
C SER A 105 6.66 10.88 1.39
N PRO A 106 6.91 11.74 0.38
CA PRO A 106 6.61 11.44 -1.01
C PRO A 106 7.38 10.23 -1.55
N ASP A 107 6.83 9.59 -2.61
CA ASP A 107 7.30 8.32 -3.16
C ASP A 107 8.80 8.30 -3.50
N HIS A 108 9.31 9.39 -4.11
CA HIS A 108 10.72 9.51 -4.52
C HIS A 108 11.74 9.49 -3.37
N TRP A 109 11.27 9.55 -2.12
CA TRP A 109 12.09 9.42 -0.93
C TRP A 109 12.06 8.03 -0.29
N HIS A 110 11.05 7.21 -0.60
CA HIS A 110 10.80 5.97 0.14
C HIS A 110 11.98 5.00 0.10
N ALA A 111 12.51 4.71 -1.08
CA ALA A 111 13.62 3.76 -1.24
C ALA A 111 14.89 4.26 -0.52
N LYS A 112 15.23 5.54 -0.70
CA LYS A 112 16.42 6.12 -0.05
C LYS A 112 16.29 6.15 1.46
N MET A 113 15.19 6.67 1.99
CA MET A 113 14.99 6.75 3.45
C MET A 113 14.93 5.36 4.09
N THR A 114 14.34 4.37 3.40
CA THR A 114 14.34 2.98 3.88
C THR A 114 15.75 2.40 3.92
N THR A 115 16.53 2.59 2.84
CA THR A 115 17.94 2.12 2.79
C THR A 115 18.78 2.76 3.89
N ASP A 116 18.69 4.08 4.07
CA ASP A 116 19.42 4.80 5.11
C ASP A 116 19.00 4.33 6.52
N ALA A 117 17.70 4.11 6.73
CA ALA A 117 17.18 3.65 8.03
C ALA A 117 17.66 2.25 8.41
N VAL A 118 17.60 1.29 7.47
CA VAL A 118 18.09 -0.06 7.75
C VAL A 118 19.63 -0.08 7.95
N GLY A 119 20.34 0.78 7.20
CA GLY A 119 21.78 1.00 7.39
C GLY A 119 22.13 1.60 8.75
N ALA A 120 21.27 2.45 9.31
CA ALA A 120 21.39 3.00 10.66
C ALA A 120 20.92 2.02 11.76
N GLY A 121 20.49 0.82 11.38
CA GLY A 121 20.03 -0.23 12.30
C GLY A 121 18.60 -0.09 12.77
N LYS A 122 17.74 0.67 12.05
CA LYS A 122 16.33 0.86 12.39
C LYS A 122 15.46 -0.16 11.67
N ASP A 123 14.39 -0.63 12.33
CA ASP A 123 13.29 -1.29 11.67
C ASP A 123 12.40 -0.24 11.00
N VAL A 124 11.67 -0.59 9.93
CA VAL A 124 11.00 0.42 9.08
C VAL A 124 9.58 0.02 8.74
N TYR A 125 8.64 0.93 8.98
CA TYR A 125 7.37 0.95 8.28
C TYR A 125 7.43 2.06 7.23
N VAL A 126 7.29 1.73 5.96
CA VAL A 126 7.30 2.71 4.86
C VAL A 126 5.99 2.66 4.08
N GLU A 127 5.45 3.83 3.73
CA GLU A 127 4.25 3.88 2.89
C GLU A 127 4.54 3.34 1.47
N LYS A 128 3.49 2.91 0.82
CA LYS A 128 3.52 2.46 -0.58
C LYS A 128 3.46 3.67 -1.56
N PRO A 129 4.00 3.54 -2.79
CA PRO A 129 4.89 2.48 -3.27
C PRO A 129 6.27 2.60 -2.62
N VAL A 130 6.93 1.47 -2.39
CA VAL A 130 8.23 1.48 -1.70
C VAL A 130 9.37 1.97 -2.59
N THR A 131 9.17 2.01 -3.91
CA THR A 131 10.09 2.54 -4.91
C THR A 131 9.40 3.53 -5.83
N HIS A 132 10.17 4.46 -6.36
CA HIS A 132 9.74 5.43 -7.36
C HIS A 132 10.09 5.00 -8.79
N SER A 133 11.04 4.07 -8.94
CA SER A 133 11.44 3.49 -10.22
C SER A 133 11.74 1.99 -10.12
N LEU A 134 11.85 1.31 -11.28
CA LEU A 134 12.23 -0.11 -11.36
C LEU A 134 13.63 -0.37 -10.84
N GLU A 135 14.55 0.57 -11.08
CA GLU A 135 15.98 0.45 -10.76
C GLU A 135 16.23 0.45 -9.26
N GLU A 136 15.36 1.07 -8.47
CA GLU A 136 15.49 1.13 -7.02
C GLU A 136 15.19 -0.21 -6.33
N GLY A 137 14.42 -1.10 -6.98
CA GLY A 137 13.88 -2.30 -6.34
C GLY A 137 14.93 -3.29 -5.88
N ALA A 138 15.84 -3.71 -6.77
CA ALA A 138 16.83 -4.73 -6.44
C ALA A 138 17.86 -4.26 -5.39
N PRO A 139 18.43 -3.04 -5.47
CA PRO A 139 19.28 -2.50 -4.42
C PRO A 139 18.60 -2.39 -3.06
N LEU A 140 17.34 -1.96 -3.04
CA LEU A 140 16.57 -1.82 -1.81
C LEU A 140 16.32 -3.18 -1.13
N VAL A 141 15.90 -4.19 -1.90
CA VAL A 141 15.73 -5.56 -1.36
C VAL A 141 17.03 -6.05 -0.75
N LYS A 142 18.14 -5.90 -1.47
CA LYS A 142 19.46 -6.31 -0.99
C LYS A 142 19.85 -5.60 0.31
N ALA A 143 19.68 -4.28 0.38
CA ALA A 143 20.02 -3.50 1.58
C ALA A 143 19.21 -3.97 2.81
N VAL A 144 17.92 -4.22 2.63
CA VAL A 144 17.04 -4.70 3.71
C VAL A 144 17.46 -6.10 4.19
N GLU A 145 17.72 -7.03 3.27
CA GLU A 145 18.10 -8.40 3.60
C GLU A 145 19.46 -8.47 4.29
N ASP A 146 20.45 -7.73 3.80
CA ASP A 146 21.77 -7.65 4.41
C ASP A 146 21.71 -7.08 5.84
N SER A 147 20.83 -6.10 6.07
CA SER A 147 20.67 -5.46 7.38
C SER A 147 19.97 -6.33 8.42
N LYS A 148 19.21 -7.34 7.99
CA LYS A 148 18.34 -8.18 8.84
C LYS A 148 17.30 -7.37 9.63
N ARG A 149 16.95 -6.15 9.16
CA ARG A 149 15.93 -5.32 9.79
C ARG A 149 14.54 -5.73 9.30
N VAL A 150 13.56 -5.50 10.16
CA VAL A 150 12.15 -5.70 9.81
C VAL A 150 11.70 -4.50 8.99
N VAL A 151 11.25 -4.76 7.76
CA VAL A 151 10.68 -3.73 6.88
C VAL A 151 9.31 -4.16 6.43
N GLN A 152 8.31 -3.32 6.68
CA GLN A 152 6.93 -3.49 6.22
C GLN A 152 6.48 -2.29 5.40
N THR A 153 5.77 -2.54 4.29
CA THR A 153 5.16 -1.48 3.47
C THR A 153 3.67 -1.32 3.74
N GLY A 154 3.12 -0.15 3.39
CA GLY A 154 1.74 0.24 3.60
C GLY A 154 0.69 -0.44 2.71
N THR A 155 0.82 -1.74 2.39
CA THR A 155 -0.22 -2.53 1.70
C THR A 155 -1.09 -3.27 2.72
N GLN A 156 -1.91 -2.51 3.44
CA GLN A 156 -2.64 -2.96 4.62
C GLN A 156 -3.70 -4.04 4.39
N GLN A 157 -4.13 -4.26 3.15
CA GLN A 157 -5.07 -5.33 2.80
C GLN A 157 -4.58 -6.72 3.24
N ARG A 158 -3.26 -6.95 3.27
CA ARG A 158 -2.66 -8.22 3.72
C ARG A 158 -2.90 -8.54 5.21
N SER A 159 -3.31 -7.56 5.99
CA SER A 159 -3.63 -7.74 7.41
C SER A 159 -5.11 -7.57 7.72
N TRP A 160 -5.93 -7.31 6.71
CA TRP A 160 -7.35 -7.02 6.88
C TRP A 160 -8.19 -8.30 6.82
N GLU A 161 -9.00 -8.56 7.83
CA GLU A 161 -9.66 -9.84 8.06
C GLU A 161 -10.40 -10.40 6.82
N HIS A 162 -11.23 -9.59 6.15
CA HIS A 162 -11.99 -10.09 5.01
C HIS A 162 -11.11 -10.38 3.78
N TYR A 163 -9.95 -9.73 3.63
CA TYR A 163 -8.96 -10.09 2.61
C TYR A 163 -8.27 -11.41 2.96
N ILE A 164 -7.96 -11.65 4.25
CA ILE A 164 -7.40 -12.93 4.70
C ILE A 164 -8.40 -14.07 4.42
N ILE A 165 -9.69 -13.86 4.70
CA ILE A 165 -10.76 -14.83 4.36
C ILE A 165 -10.82 -15.04 2.84
N GLY A 166 -10.67 -13.97 2.02
CA GLY A 166 -10.60 -14.07 0.57
C GLY A 166 -9.45 -14.96 0.08
N LYS A 167 -8.25 -14.82 0.66
CA LYS A 167 -7.12 -15.72 0.38
C LYS A 167 -7.44 -17.17 0.74
N GLN A 168 -8.05 -17.41 1.89
CA GLN A 168 -8.47 -18.75 2.30
C GLN A 168 -9.48 -19.38 1.34
N LEU A 169 -10.41 -18.59 0.78
CA LEU A 169 -11.34 -19.06 -0.25
C LEU A 169 -10.62 -19.48 -1.53
N VAL A 170 -9.61 -18.70 -1.96
CA VAL A 170 -8.77 -19.07 -3.11
C VAL A 170 -7.98 -20.35 -2.81
N ASP A 171 -7.31 -20.44 -1.67
CA ASP A 171 -6.48 -21.58 -1.28
C ASP A 171 -7.29 -22.86 -1.09
N SER A 172 -8.56 -22.76 -0.70
CA SER A 172 -9.46 -23.91 -0.61
C SER A 172 -9.89 -24.49 -1.95
N GLY A 173 -9.53 -23.83 -3.07
CA GLY A 173 -9.94 -24.21 -4.42
C GLY A 173 -11.40 -23.89 -4.75
N LYS A 174 -12.11 -23.16 -3.87
CA LYS A 174 -13.51 -22.76 -4.08
C LYS A 174 -13.70 -21.85 -5.28
N LEU A 175 -12.71 -20.98 -5.55
CA LEU A 175 -12.70 -20.10 -6.71
C LEU A 175 -12.34 -20.85 -8.02
N GLY A 176 -11.64 -21.97 -7.93
CA GLY A 176 -10.99 -22.61 -9.08
C GLY A 176 -9.77 -21.83 -9.55
N ASP A 177 -9.35 -22.04 -10.81
CA ASP A 177 -8.24 -21.30 -11.41
C ASP A 177 -8.65 -19.86 -11.69
N ILE A 178 -7.84 -18.89 -11.28
CA ILE A 178 -8.06 -17.48 -11.61
C ILE A 178 -7.81 -17.30 -13.11
N VAL A 179 -8.77 -16.70 -13.81
CA VAL A 179 -8.69 -16.46 -15.26
C VAL A 179 -8.71 -14.97 -15.61
N PHE A 180 -9.35 -14.15 -14.79
CA PHE A 180 -9.45 -12.73 -15.04
C PHE A 180 -9.65 -11.93 -13.73
N VAL A 181 -9.01 -10.77 -13.65
CA VAL A 181 -9.22 -9.82 -12.55
C VAL A 181 -9.55 -8.45 -13.13
N ARG A 182 -10.60 -7.83 -12.63
CA ARG A 182 -10.93 -6.44 -12.89
C ARG A 182 -10.79 -5.65 -11.58
N ALA A 183 -9.93 -4.62 -11.58
CA ALA A 183 -9.76 -3.72 -10.47
C ALA A 183 -10.06 -2.28 -10.91
N TRP A 184 -10.50 -1.44 -9.99
CA TRP A 184 -10.77 -0.05 -10.28
C TRP A 184 -10.56 0.82 -9.05
N TRP A 185 -10.34 2.13 -9.32
CA TRP A 185 -10.39 3.15 -8.28
C TRP A 185 -10.88 4.46 -8.89
N PHE A 186 -12.05 4.87 -8.45
CA PHE A 186 -12.69 6.11 -8.85
C PHE A 186 -12.73 7.06 -7.66
N GLN A 187 -12.30 8.29 -7.85
CA GLN A 187 -12.44 9.32 -6.84
C GLN A 187 -12.55 10.69 -7.51
N ASN A 188 -13.41 11.54 -6.99
CA ASN A 188 -13.60 12.87 -7.56
C ASN A 188 -12.55 13.85 -7.03
N TYR A 189 -11.36 13.83 -7.62
CA TYR A 189 -10.32 14.82 -7.37
C TYR A 189 -10.67 16.19 -7.97
N ALA A 190 -11.41 16.23 -9.09
CA ALA A 190 -11.85 17.45 -9.73
C ALA A 190 -12.75 18.31 -8.84
N ALA A 191 -13.55 17.68 -7.95
CA ALA A 191 -14.35 18.38 -6.96
C ALA A 191 -13.55 18.92 -5.77
N ARG A 192 -12.28 18.55 -5.62
CA ARG A 192 -11.41 19.07 -4.55
C ARG A 192 -10.86 20.41 -4.97
N LYS A 193 -10.89 21.39 -4.04
CA LYS A 193 -10.21 22.68 -4.27
C LYS A 193 -8.71 22.43 -4.31
N LEU A 194 -8.12 22.50 -5.51
CA LEU A 194 -6.69 22.39 -5.75
C LEU A 194 -6.16 23.72 -6.30
N PRO A 195 -4.92 24.12 -5.97
CA PRO A 195 -4.06 23.53 -4.95
C PRO A 195 -4.63 23.73 -3.54
N ARG A 196 -4.37 22.80 -2.64
CA ARG A 196 -4.59 23.06 -1.20
C ARG A 196 -3.65 24.18 -0.80
N PHE A 197 -4.10 25.03 0.13
CA PHE A 197 -3.24 26.09 0.64
C PHE A 197 -2.05 25.48 1.39
N TYR A 198 -0.86 25.70 0.85
CA TYR A 198 0.42 25.43 1.49
C TYR A 198 1.30 26.65 1.34
N ASP A 199 1.87 27.12 2.46
CA ASP A 199 2.88 28.15 2.43
C ASP A 199 4.22 27.51 2.06
N VAL A 200 4.47 27.38 0.76
CA VAL A 200 5.72 26.77 0.25
C VAL A 200 6.98 27.50 0.67
N LYS A 201 6.87 28.78 1.11
CA LYS A 201 8.01 29.54 1.66
C LYS A 201 8.50 28.96 3.00
N LYS A 202 7.67 28.21 3.70
CA LYS A 202 8.02 27.51 4.95
C LYS A 202 8.53 26.09 4.72
N VAL A 203 8.55 25.62 3.48
CA VAL A 203 9.09 24.31 3.09
C VAL A 203 10.57 24.44 2.78
N ASP A 204 11.42 23.59 3.30
CA ASP A 204 12.76 23.40 2.76
C ASP A 204 12.65 22.67 1.43
N THR A 205 12.52 23.43 0.34
CA THR A 205 12.29 22.89 -1.00
C THR A 205 13.47 22.08 -1.52
N LYS A 206 14.70 22.42 -1.13
CA LYS A 206 15.89 21.66 -1.48
C LYS A 206 15.87 20.27 -0.83
N ALA A 207 15.57 20.22 0.45
CA ALA A 207 15.43 18.96 1.17
C ALA A 207 14.20 18.17 0.69
N TRP A 208 13.11 18.85 0.29
CA TRP A 208 11.93 18.19 -0.25
C TRP A 208 12.21 17.54 -1.61
N LEU A 209 12.90 18.23 -2.52
CA LEU A 209 13.30 17.72 -3.84
C LEU A 209 14.26 16.54 -3.72
N GLY A 210 15.23 16.60 -2.82
CA GLY A 210 16.21 15.53 -2.66
C GLY A 210 16.99 15.25 -3.94
N ASN A 211 16.82 14.04 -4.48
CA ASN A 211 17.46 13.60 -5.73
C ASN A 211 16.62 13.90 -6.99
N ALA A 212 15.40 14.41 -6.84
CA ALA A 212 14.59 14.85 -7.98
C ALA A 212 15.27 16.05 -8.69
N PRO A 213 14.98 16.28 -9.99
CA PRO A 213 15.52 17.41 -10.70
C PRO A 213 15.25 18.74 -10.00
N MET A 214 16.25 19.64 -9.96
CA MET A 214 16.10 20.95 -9.36
C MET A 214 15.07 21.76 -10.15
N GLN A 215 14.00 22.18 -9.48
CA GLN A 215 12.88 22.89 -10.07
C GLN A 215 12.13 23.70 -9.04
N GLU A 216 11.24 24.59 -9.49
CA GLU A 216 10.33 25.31 -8.62
C GLU A 216 9.28 24.36 -8.02
N VAL A 217 9.15 24.38 -6.71
CA VAL A 217 8.13 23.65 -5.97
C VAL A 217 6.95 24.57 -5.71
N THR A 218 5.97 24.54 -6.59
CA THR A 218 4.72 25.30 -6.43
C THR A 218 3.80 24.66 -5.38
N ALA A 219 2.80 25.41 -4.89
CA ALA A 219 1.80 24.86 -3.97
C ALA A 219 1.03 23.67 -4.60
N LEU A 220 0.81 23.70 -5.91
CA LEU A 220 0.21 22.59 -6.64
C LEU A 220 1.10 21.35 -6.61
N LYS A 221 2.37 21.45 -6.99
CA LYS A 221 3.33 20.34 -6.95
C LYS A 221 3.48 19.77 -5.55
N TYR A 222 3.61 20.62 -4.54
CA TYR A 222 3.75 20.18 -3.16
C TYR A 222 2.49 19.44 -2.65
N SER A 223 1.29 19.95 -2.97
CA SER A 223 0.04 19.38 -2.44
C SER A 223 -0.44 18.14 -3.20
N THR A 224 -0.04 18.01 -4.46
CA THR A 224 -0.49 16.96 -5.38
C THR A 224 0.67 16.20 -6.03
N TRP A 225 1.78 16.10 -5.33
CA TRP A 225 3.04 15.53 -5.80
C TRP A 225 2.88 14.13 -6.45
N ARG A 226 1.89 13.35 -6.05
CA ARG A 226 1.58 12.03 -6.62
C ARG A 226 1.32 12.05 -8.12
N TRP A 227 0.92 13.20 -8.65
CA TRP A 227 0.53 13.40 -10.04
C TRP A 227 1.61 14.08 -10.88
N PHE A 228 2.83 14.17 -10.34
CA PHE A 228 4.02 14.68 -11.04
C PHE A 228 5.06 13.58 -11.09
N TRP A 229 5.58 13.30 -12.30
CA TRP A 229 6.45 12.16 -12.55
C TRP A 229 7.75 12.15 -11.75
N ASP A 230 8.26 13.31 -11.38
CA ASP A 230 9.48 13.43 -10.57
C ASP A 230 9.28 13.05 -9.09
N PHE A 231 8.03 12.96 -8.62
CA PHE A 231 7.72 12.76 -7.20
C PHE A 231 6.83 11.56 -6.92
N GLY A 232 6.05 11.14 -7.91
CA GLY A 232 5.13 10.01 -7.84
C GLY A 232 4.89 9.39 -9.22
N GLY A 233 3.97 8.44 -9.33
CA GLY A 233 3.66 7.73 -10.58
C GLY A 233 2.17 7.65 -10.89
N GLY A 234 1.39 8.63 -10.36
CA GLY A 234 -0.04 8.73 -10.65
C GLY A 234 -0.87 7.55 -10.14
N ALA A 235 -1.99 7.31 -10.81
CA ALA A 235 -2.99 6.34 -10.38
C ALA A 235 -2.46 4.89 -10.30
N LEU A 236 -1.44 4.53 -11.08
CA LEU A 236 -0.91 3.17 -11.06
C LEU A 236 -0.10 2.91 -9.78
N THR A 237 0.79 3.82 -9.40
CA THR A 237 1.61 3.65 -8.19
C THR A 237 0.86 3.99 -6.91
N ASP A 238 -0.04 4.99 -6.95
CA ASP A 238 -0.78 5.41 -5.76
C ASP A 238 -1.99 4.51 -5.47
N LEU A 239 -2.77 4.13 -6.47
CA LEU A 239 -4.08 3.49 -6.28
C LEU A 239 -4.10 2.02 -6.73
N MET A 240 -3.62 1.70 -7.95
CA MET A 240 -3.59 0.33 -8.46
C MET A 240 -2.75 -0.59 -7.58
N SER A 241 -1.67 -0.09 -7.02
CA SER A 241 -0.77 -0.86 -6.14
C SER A 241 -1.50 -1.57 -5.00
N HIS A 242 -2.55 -0.97 -4.44
CA HIS A 242 -3.37 -1.62 -3.41
C HIS A 242 -4.04 -2.91 -3.90
N TRP A 243 -4.51 -2.93 -5.15
CA TRP A 243 -5.18 -4.09 -5.73
C TRP A 243 -4.20 -5.11 -6.29
N ILE A 244 -3.13 -4.65 -6.93
CA ILE A 244 -2.10 -5.54 -7.48
C ILE A 244 -1.41 -6.35 -6.38
N ASP A 245 -1.18 -5.77 -5.22
CA ASP A 245 -0.66 -6.50 -4.07
C ASP A 245 -1.58 -7.67 -3.67
N VAL A 246 -2.90 -7.46 -3.67
CA VAL A 246 -3.87 -8.53 -3.39
C VAL A 246 -3.89 -9.58 -4.52
N VAL A 247 -3.78 -9.16 -5.79
CA VAL A 247 -3.67 -10.09 -6.92
C VAL A 247 -2.44 -10.97 -6.78
N HIS A 248 -1.27 -10.39 -6.51
CA HIS A 248 -0.03 -11.15 -6.30
C HIS A 248 -0.16 -12.15 -5.17
N TRP A 249 -0.80 -11.74 -4.09
CA TRP A 249 -1.03 -12.59 -2.92
C TRP A 249 -2.00 -13.74 -3.22
N TYR A 250 -3.15 -13.44 -3.85
CA TYR A 250 -4.20 -14.46 -4.10
C TYR A 250 -3.79 -15.44 -5.20
N ALA A 251 -3.18 -14.94 -6.28
CA ALA A 251 -2.73 -15.77 -7.39
C ALA A 251 -1.38 -16.45 -7.14
N ASP A 252 -0.72 -16.16 -6.00
CA ASP A 252 0.64 -16.64 -5.71
C ASP A 252 1.58 -16.44 -6.91
N THR A 253 1.66 -15.20 -7.37
CA THR A 253 2.51 -14.78 -8.50
C THR A 253 3.01 -13.36 -8.30
N PRO A 254 4.34 -13.13 -8.33
CA PRO A 254 4.91 -11.86 -7.87
C PRO A 254 4.95 -10.76 -8.96
N ALA A 255 4.76 -11.10 -10.24
CA ALA A 255 4.94 -10.14 -11.31
C ALA A 255 4.15 -10.47 -12.58
N PRO A 256 3.70 -9.45 -13.34
CA PRO A 256 3.20 -9.63 -14.70
C PRO A 256 4.35 -9.98 -15.65
N ILE A 257 4.00 -10.55 -16.81
CA ILE A 257 4.93 -10.77 -17.93
C ILE A 257 4.87 -9.65 -18.97
N SER A 258 3.78 -8.86 -18.96
CA SER A 258 3.62 -7.73 -19.86
C SER A 258 2.63 -6.73 -19.33
N ALA A 259 2.69 -5.49 -19.86
CA ALA A 259 1.70 -4.45 -19.61
C ALA A 259 1.37 -3.69 -20.89
N MET A 260 0.13 -3.21 -20.97
CA MET A 260 -0.37 -2.24 -21.94
C MET A 260 -1.20 -1.20 -21.22
N THR A 261 -0.93 0.07 -21.45
CA THR A 261 -1.58 1.16 -20.71
C THR A 261 -1.97 2.30 -21.65
N SER A 262 -3.17 2.83 -21.46
CA SER A 262 -3.65 4.06 -22.09
C SER A 262 -4.21 4.99 -21.03
N GLY A 263 -3.92 6.30 -21.15
CA GLY A 263 -4.40 7.27 -20.18
C GLY A 263 -4.12 8.70 -20.63
N HIS A 264 -4.97 9.63 -20.20
CA HIS A 264 -4.88 11.04 -20.56
C HIS A 264 -5.41 11.94 -19.42
N ASN A 265 -5.02 13.21 -19.46
CA ASN A 265 -5.58 14.26 -18.61
C ASN A 265 -6.76 14.90 -19.35
N TYR A 266 -7.98 14.42 -19.03
CA TYR A 266 -9.21 14.97 -19.61
C TYR A 266 -9.73 16.18 -18.83
N ILE A 267 -9.54 16.20 -17.52
CA ILE A 267 -10.11 17.18 -16.58
C ILE A 267 -9.01 17.96 -15.85
N LEU A 268 -8.02 17.30 -15.28
CA LEU A 268 -6.97 17.90 -14.45
C LEU A 268 -5.74 18.25 -15.29
N LYS A 269 -5.89 19.27 -16.16
CA LYS A 269 -4.89 19.64 -17.17
C LYS A 269 -3.54 20.11 -16.63
N ASP A 270 -3.52 20.59 -15.38
CA ASP A 270 -2.30 21.08 -14.72
C ASP A 270 -1.46 19.97 -14.08
N LEU A 271 -1.90 18.71 -14.16
CA LEU A 271 -1.17 17.54 -13.65
C LEU A 271 -0.47 16.80 -14.80
N GLU A 272 0.66 16.15 -14.49
CA GLU A 272 1.46 15.42 -15.48
C GLU A 272 0.96 13.97 -15.69
N CYS A 273 0.62 13.29 -14.58
CA CYS A 273 0.09 11.94 -14.66
C CYS A 273 -1.38 11.95 -15.09
N PRO A 274 -1.84 10.99 -15.89
CA PRO A 274 -3.22 10.89 -16.35
C PRO A 274 -4.24 10.89 -15.21
N ASP A 275 -5.32 11.66 -15.37
CA ASP A 275 -6.48 11.64 -14.48
C ASP A 275 -7.46 10.50 -14.80
N THR A 276 -7.34 9.94 -16.00
CA THR A 276 -8.12 8.80 -16.48
C THR A 276 -7.19 7.80 -17.16
N ILE A 277 -7.19 6.56 -16.68
CA ILE A 277 -6.21 5.56 -17.09
C ILE A 277 -6.80 4.15 -17.11
N THR A 278 -6.42 3.36 -18.09
CA THR A 278 -6.68 1.91 -18.17
C THR A 278 -5.37 1.18 -18.38
N CYS A 279 -5.10 0.19 -17.53
CA CYS A 279 -3.92 -0.65 -17.60
C CYS A 279 -4.33 -2.13 -17.70
N ILE A 280 -3.68 -2.87 -18.59
CA ILE A 280 -3.82 -4.33 -18.73
C ILE A 280 -2.47 -4.94 -18.35
N LEU A 281 -2.49 -5.94 -17.48
CA LEU A 281 -1.32 -6.71 -17.06
C LEU A 281 -1.59 -8.20 -17.37
N ASP A 282 -0.70 -8.85 -18.12
CA ASP A 282 -0.77 -10.29 -18.35
C ASP A 282 0.16 -11.02 -17.38
N TYR A 283 -0.27 -12.15 -16.86
CA TYR A 283 0.45 -12.92 -15.85
C TYR A 283 0.83 -14.33 -16.32
N PRO A 284 1.88 -14.93 -15.74
CA PRO A 284 2.41 -16.22 -16.23
C PRO A 284 1.47 -17.41 -16.00
N LYS A 285 0.49 -17.29 -15.08
CA LYS A 285 -0.49 -18.35 -14.79
C LYS A 285 -1.75 -18.26 -15.67
N ASN A 286 -1.62 -17.71 -16.90
CA ASN A 286 -2.67 -17.60 -17.92
C ASN A 286 -3.91 -16.81 -17.46
N PHE A 287 -3.70 -15.72 -16.74
CA PHE A 287 -4.76 -14.77 -16.41
C PHE A 287 -4.29 -13.34 -16.71
N SER A 288 -5.27 -12.47 -16.91
CA SER A 288 -5.05 -11.04 -17.09
C SER A 288 -5.72 -10.21 -16.03
N VAL A 289 -5.13 -9.06 -15.74
CA VAL A 289 -5.69 -8.03 -14.84
C VAL A 289 -5.96 -6.78 -15.64
N THR A 290 -7.15 -6.20 -15.48
CA THR A 290 -7.44 -4.84 -15.93
C THR A 290 -7.59 -3.92 -14.73
N TYR A 291 -7.03 -2.72 -14.85
CA TYR A 291 -7.23 -1.65 -13.88
C TYR A 291 -7.78 -0.41 -14.57
N HIS A 292 -8.79 0.20 -13.94
CA HIS A 292 -9.40 1.45 -14.38
C HIS A 292 -9.29 2.49 -13.27
N GLY A 293 -8.63 3.61 -13.56
CA GLY A 293 -8.52 4.75 -12.65
C GLY A 293 -9.19 5.98 -13.25
N MET A 294 -9.96 6.73 -12.45
CA MET A 294 -10.59 7.97 -12.88
C MET A 294 -10.72 8.93 -11.71
N MET A 295 -10.39 10.21 -11.95
CA MET A 295 -10.38 11.27 -10.94
C MET A 295 -11.59 12.20 -11.02
N ALA A 296 -12.69 11.80 -11.66
CA ALA A 296 -13.86 12.64 -11.92
C ALA A 296 -15.16 12.15 -11.27
N SER A 297 -15.16 10.99 -10.62
CA SER A 297 -16.35 10.41 -10.00
C SER A 297 -16.00 9.69 -8.71
N ASN A 298 -16.94 9.66 -7.75
CA ASN A 298 -16.84 8.81 -6.54
C ASN A 298 -17.75 7.58 -6.63
N LEU A 299 -18.50 7.43 -7.71
CA LEU A 299 -19.36 6.27 -7.86
C LEU A 299 -18.51 5.00 -7.97
N ASP A 300 -18.86 3.97 -7.22
CA ASP A 300 -18.17 2.69 -7.06
C ASP A 300 -16.79 2.77 -6.37
N ASP A 301 -16.35 3.96 -5.89
CA ASP A 301 -15.11 4.18 -5.15
C ASP A 301 -13.95 3.30 -5.69
N GLY A 302 -13.54 2.26 -4.95
CA GLY A 302 -12.50 1.31 -5.37
C GLY A 302 -12.84 -0.13 -4.99
N GLY A 303 -12.55 -1.04 -5.90
CA GLY A 303 -12.84 -2.45 -5.71
C GLY A 303 -12.12 -3.37 -6.69
N MET A 304 -12.35 -4.65 -6.51
CA MET A 304 -11.80 -5.69 -7.37
C MET A 304 -12.78 -6.86 -7.51
N GLU A 305 -12.88 -7.40 -8.73
CA GLU A 305 -13.52 -8.66 -9.04
C GLU A 305 -12.45 -9.67 -9.47
N ILE A 306 -12.40 -10.82 -8.81
CA ILE A 306 -11.51 -11.93 -9.16
C ILE A 306 -12.39 -13.06 -9.69
N ARG A 307 -12.25 -13.39 -10.97
CA ARG A 307 -13.04 -14.40 -11.65
C ARG A 307 -12.22 -15.67 -11.82
N GLY A 308 -12.72 -16.74 -11.25
CA GLY A 308 -12.16 -18.07 -11.39
C GLY A 308 -13.09 -19.02 -12.13
N THR A 309 -12.63 -20.23 -12.39
CA THR A 309 -13.39 -21.25 -13.13
C THR A 309 -14.59 -21.81 -12.35
N LYS A 310 -14.65 -21.57 -11.01
CA LYS A 310 -15.73 -22.09 -10.14
C LYS A 310 -16.48 -20.99 -9.39
N GLY A 311 -16.13 -19.72 -9.59
CA GLY A 311 -16.82 -18.62 -8.92
C GLY A 311 -16.15 -17.27 -9.11
N THR A 312 -16.73 -16.26 -8.48
CA THR A 312 -16.27 -14.89 -8.51
C THR A 312 -16.19 -14.32 -7.09
N ILE A 313 -15.06 -13.72 -6.73
CA ILE A 313 -14.91 -12.91 -5.52
C ILE A 313 -15.04 -11.44 -5.93
N LYS A 314 -15.96 -10.70 -5.29
CA LYS A 314 -15.98 -9.23 -5.29
C LYS A 314 -15.49 -8.74 -3.93
N ILE A 315 -14.48 -7.89 -3.94
CA ILE A 315 -13.86 -7.39 -2.71
C ILE A 315 -13.53 -5.91 -2.82
N ASP A 316 -13.86 -5.18 -1.78
CA ASP A 316 -13.52 -3.78 -1.58
C ASP A 316 -13.08 -3.55 -0.12
N ARG A 317 -12.85 -2.30 0.29
CA ARG A 317 -12.43 -1.98 1.66
C ARG A 317 -13.51 -2.20 2.72
N SER A 318 -14.76 -2.43 2.31
CA SER A 318 -15.91 -2.60 3.21
C SER A 318 -16.39 -4.04 3.31
N ARG A 319 -16.16 -4.85 2.29
CA ARG A 319 -16.73 -6.19 2.22
C ARG A 319 -16.00 -7.12 1.26
N LEU A 320 -16.26 -8.41 1.42
CA LEU A 320 -15.99 -9.48 0.47
C LEU A 320 -17.30 -10.21 0.20
N ALA A 321 -17.59 -10.51 -1.06
CA ALA A 321 -18.69 -11.35 -1.48
C ALA A 321 -18.19 -12.44 -2.44
N PHE A 322 -18.59 -13.69 -2.22
CA PHE A 322 -18.27 -14.82 -3.09
C PHE A 322 -19.55 -15.32 -3.77
N TYR A 323 -19.47 -15.51 -5.06
CA TYR A 323 -20.55 -16.01 -5.92
C TYR A 323 -20.04 -17.30 -6.61
N PRO A 324 -20.64 -18.48 -6.33
CA PRO A 324 -20.29 -19.70 -7.06
C PRO A 324 -20.73 -19.59 -8.52
N GLU A 325 -19.95 -20.16 -9.44
CA GLU A 325 -20.32 -20.28 -10.84
C GLU A 325 -21.40 -21.34 -11.00
N THR A 326 -22.52 -20.98 -11.64
CA THR A 326 -23.61 -21.90 -11.96
C THR A 326 -24.27 -21.48 -13.29
N PRO A 327 -24.82 -22.44 -14.07
CA PRO A 327 -25.54 -22.12 -15.31
C PRO A 327 -26.72 -21.15 -15.09
N ASP A 328 -27.31 -21.16 -13.89
CA ASP A 328 -28.46 -20.33 -13.53
C ASP A 328 -28.14 -18.84 -13.42
N LEU A 329 -26.88 -18.42 -13.50
CA LEU A 329 -26.49 -17.02 -13.45
C LEU A 329 -26.79 -16.27 -14.77
N ILE A 330 -27.00 -16.99 -15.88
CA ILE A 330 -27.29 -16.39 -17.19
C ILE A 330 -28.61 -15.64 -17.11
N GLY A 331 -28.57 -14.36 -17.44
CA GLY A 331 -29.77 -13.49 -17.49
C GLY A 331 -30.24 -12.93 -16.14
N LYS A 332 -29.64 -13.28 -15.03
CA LYS A 332 -30.02 -12.78 -13.68
C LYS A 332 -29.13 -11.58 -13.26
N LEU A 333 -29.03 -10.57 -14.09
CA LEU A 333 -28.31 -9.34 -13.76
C LEU A 333 -28.98 -8.61 -12.59
N GLY A 334 -28.24 -8.41 -11.49
CA GLY A 334 -28.70 -7.61 -10.34
C GLY A 334 -29.43 -8.36 -9.22
N GLU A 335 -29.82 -9.63 -9.42
CA GLU A 335 -30.60 -10.42 -8.45
C GLU A 335 -29.81 -11.56 -7.78
N ILE A 336 -28.47 -11.58 -7.99
CA ILE A 336 -27.63 -12.67 -7.51
C ILE A 336 -27.18 -12.38 -6.09
N GLU A 337 -27.67 -13.18 -5.14
CA GLU A 337 -27.20 -13.14 -3.77
C GLU A 337 -25.86 -13.89 -3.63
N PRO A 338 -24.86 -13.34 -2.93
CA PRO A 338 -23.63 -14.06 -2.67
C PRO A 338 -23.85 -15.25 -1.76
N GLU A 339 -23.15 -16.36 -2.00
CA GLU A 339 -23.09 -17.49 -1.08
C GLU A 339 -22.40 -17.10 0.23
N ILE A 340 -21.35 -16.29 0.14
CA ILE A 340 -20.58 -15.78 1.29
C ILE A 340 -20.55 -14.27 1.20
N LEU A 341 -20.90 -13.61 2.30
CA LEU A 341 -20.79 -12.17 2.47
C LEU A 341 -20.12 -11.85 3.79
N ILE A 342 -18.94 -11.26 3.73
CA ILE A 342 -18.15 -10.81 4.89
C ILE A 342 -18.06 -9.28 4.85
N ARG A 343 -18.49 -8.61 5.90
CA ARG A 343 -18.36 -7.16 6.04
C ARG A 343 -17.14 -6.83 6.91
N SER A 344 -16.39 -5.83 6.52
CA SER A 344 -15.32 -5.30 7.35
C SER A 344 -15.89 -4.70 8.63
N ARG A 345 -15.14 -4.77 9.72
CA ARG A 345 -15.51 -4.23 11.02
C ARG A 345 -14.80 -2.93 11.36
N HIS A 346 -13.61 -2.73 10.80
CA HIS A 346 -12.74 -1.58 11.06
C HIS A 346 -11.70 -1.41 9.94
N ASP A 347 -10.90 -0.35 10.00
CA ASP A 347 -9.79 -0.12 9.08
C ASP A 347 -8.63 -1.10 9.39
N GLY A 348 -8.29 -1.97 8.45
CA GLY A 348 -7.22 -2.95 8.58
C GLY A 348 -5.81 -2.35 8.72
N THR A 349 -5.65 -1.04 8.60
CA THR A 349 -4.38 -0.37 8.88
C THR A 349 -3.97 -0.56 10.35
N ILE A 350 -4.95 -0.68 11.26
CA ILE A 350 -4.71 -0.96 12.69
C ILE A 350 -4.02 -2.32 12.85
N ASP A 351 -4.60 -3.36 12.23
CA ASP A 351 -4.06 -4.73 12.28
C ASP A 351 -2.69 -4.80 11.60
N HIS A 352 -2.52 -4.02 10.54
CA HIS A 352 -1.27 -3.96 9.79
C HIS A 352 -0.15 -3.30 10.60
N MET A 353 -0.46 -2.22 11.32
CA MET A 353 0.48 -1.62 12.26
C MET A 353 0.81 -2.58 13.40
N ARG A 354 -0.19 -3.30 13.95
CA ARG A 354 0.07 -4.31 14.98
C ARG A 354 1.01 -5.41 14.47
N ASN A 355 0.77 -5.92 13.25
CA ASN A 355 1.66 -6.90 12.63
C ASN A 355 3.11 -6.41 12.52
N PHE A 356 3.32 -5.14 12.12
CA PHE A 356 4.67 -4.54 12.09
C PHE A 356 5.33 -4.58 13.46
N LEU A 357 4.65 -4.06 14.49
CA LEU A 357 5.19 -3.98 15.84
C LEU A 357 5.48 -5.37 16.45
N ASP A 358 4.61 -6.35 16.17
CA ASP A 358 4.85 -7.75 16.59
C ASP A 358 6.06 -8.36 15.88
N CYS A 359 6.26 -8.03 14.60
CA CYS A 359 7.43 -8.47 13.85
C CYS A 359 8.72 -7.79 14.33
N VAL A 360 8.67 -6.51 14.72
CA VAL A 360 9.81 -5.81 15.36
C VAL A 360 10.26 -6.56 16.62
N LYS A 361 9.31 -7.00 17.47
CA LYS A 361 9.62 -7.72 18.71
C LYS A 361 10.06 -9.16 18.46
N SER A 362 9.37 -9.86 17.58
CA SER A 362 9.59 -11.31 17.34
C SER A 362 10.66 -11.61 16.30
N ARG A 363 11.10 -10.60 15.57
CA ARG A 363 11.99 -10.71 14.39
C ARG A 363 11.42 -11.59 13.26
N LYS A 364 10.10 -11.85 13.25
CA LYS A 364 9.42 -12.56 12.17
C LYS A 364 9.26 -11.67 10.94
N THR A 365 9.06 -12.32 9.79
CA THR A 365 8.76 -11.63 8.52
C THR A 365 7.36 -11.02 8.58
N PRO A 366 7.20 -9.70 8.28
CA PRO A 366 5.89 -9.07 8.26
C PRO A 366 5.05 -9.47 7.04
N ASN A 367 3.73 -9.26 7.13
CA ASN A 367 2.77 -9.62 6.08
C ASN A 367 3.07 -8.96 4.73
N ALA A 368 3.58 -7.74 4.75
CA ALA A 368 3.96 -6.97 3.56
C ALA A 368 5.46 -6.63 3.62
N ASN A 369 6.29 -7.64 3.51
CA ASN A 369 7.75 -7.50 3.55
C ASN A 369 8.31 -6.80 2.30
N ILE A 370 9.60 -6.50 2.31
CA ILE A 370 10.25 -5.73 1.25
C ILE A 370 10.15 -6.36 -0.14
N ARG A 371 10.21 -7.70 -0.27
CA ARG A 371 10.07 -8.36 -1.58
C ARG A 371 8.67 -8.16 -2.15
N VAL A 372 7.65 -8.41 -1.32
CA VAL A 372 6.24 -8.16 -1.66
C VAL A 372 6.02 -6.69 -2.08
N ALA A 373 6.62 -5.76 -1.34
CA ALA A 373 6.51 -4.33 -1.62
C ALA A 373 7.10 -3.94 -2.99
N VAL A 374 8.31 -4.44 -3.28
CA VAL A 374 9.02 -4.15 -4.54
C VAL A 374 8.31 -4.81 -5.71
N ASP A 375 7.85 -6.06 -5.58
CA ASP A 375 7.13 -6.76 -6.64
C ASP A 375 5.80 -6.05 -6.98
N CYS A 376 5.10 -5.55 -5.97
CA CYS A 376 3.90 -4.73 -6.16
C CYS A 376 4.21 -3.40 -6.87
N ALA A 377 5.25 -2.68 -6.45
CA ALA A 377 5.66 -1.42 -7.07
C ALA A 377 6.11 -1.63 -8.52
N ASN A 378 6.85 -2.71 -8.80
CA ASN A 378 7.29 -3.07 -10.16
C ASN A 378 6.12 -3.22 -11.12
N ALA A 379 5.03 -3.89 -10.74
CA ALA A 379 3.86 -4.02 -11.61
C ALA A 379 3.28 -2.65 -12.00
N ALA A 380 3.23 -1.69 -11.07
CA ALA A 380 2.78 -0.34 -11.35
C ALA A 380 3.77 0.43 -12.26
N HIS A 381 5.08 0.27 -12.03
CA HIS A 381 6.12 0.89 -12.86
C HIS A 381 6.14 0.32 -14.28
N ILE A 382 5.93 -1.00 -14.46
CA ILE A 382 5.79 -1.63 -15.78
C ILE A 382 4.57 -1.04 -16.51
N GLY A 383 3.45 -0.85 -15.82
CA GLY A 383 2.27 -0.16 -16.37
C GLY A 383 2.58 1.27 -16.81
N ASN A 384 3.30 2.05 -16.00
CA ASN A 384 3.74 3.40 -16.34
C ASN A 384 4.75 3.41 -17.50
N ALA A 385 5.62 2.41 -17.61
CA ALA A 385 6.53 2.29 -18.74
C ALA A 385 5.76 2.04 -20.05
N ALA A 386 4.72 1.20 -20.03
CA ALA A 386 3.84 0.98 -21.18
C ALA A 386 3.11 2.26 -21.60
N LEU A 387 2.62 3.04 -20.64
CA LEU A 387 2.00 4.34 -20.90
C LEU A 387 2.98 5.31 -21.58
N LYS A 388 4.17 5.50 -20.99
CA LYS A 388 5.20 6.43 -21.50
C LYS A 388 5.73 6.04 -22.87
N GLN A 389 5.80 4.72 -23.18
CA GLN A 389 6.24 4.22 -24.47
C GLN A 389 5.12 4.13 -25.52
N GLY A 390 3.84 4.27 -25.13
CA GLY A 390 2.67 4.18 -26.00
C GLY A 390 2.52 2.80 -26.67
N ARG A 391 3.06 1.74 -26.07
CA ARG A 391 3.03 0.37 -26.61
C ARG A 391 3.01 -0.67 -25.50
N LYS A 392 2.67 -1.91 -25.88
CA LYS A 392 2.88 -3.06 -24.98
C LYS A 392 4.37 -3.21 -24.65
N VAL A 393 4.67 -3.40 -23.37
CA VAL A 393 6.02 -3.72 -22.87
C VAL A 393 6.01 -5.11 -22.25
N ASN A 394 7.14 -5.83 -22.40
CA ASN A 394 7.34 -7.13 -21.78
C ASN A 394 8.29 -6.99 -20.58
N TRP A 395 8.11 -7.86 -19.60
CA TRP A 395 8.91 -7.89 -18.38
C TRP A 395 9.57 -9.24 -18.17
N ASN A 396 10.88 -9.24 -18.01
CA ASN A 396 11.62 -10.40 -17.56
C ASN A 396 11.77 -10.35 -16.04
N ALA A 397 10.99 -11.18 -15.33
CA ALA A 397 10.99 -11.20 -13.87
C ALA A 397 12.31 -11.72 -13.25
N GLN A 398 13.04 -12.58 -13.97
CA GLN A 398 14.33 -13.12 -13.52
C GLN A 398 15.43 -12.05 -13.58
N GLU A 399 15.49 -11.33 -14.69
CA GLU A 399 16.46 -10.25 -14.91
C GLU A 399 16.01 -8.92 -14.32
N ARG A 400 14.76 -8.82 -13.86
CA ARG A 400 14.11 -7.62 -13.33
C ARG A 400 14.24 -6.41 -14.25
N LYS A 401 14.00 -6.63 -15.55
CA LYS A 401 14.09 -5.56 -16.57
C LYS A 401 13.00 -5.68 -17.62
N LEU A 402 12.71 -4.54 -18.25
CA LEU A 402 11.90 -4.50 -19.46
C LEU A 402 12.69 -5.16 -20.62
N VAL A 403 11.96 -5.94 -21.43
CA VAL A 403 12.52 -6.57 -22.64
C VAL A 403 11.74 -6.10 -23.86
N SER A 404 12.42 -6.04 -25.00
CA SER A 404 11.87 -5.60 -26.29
C SER A 404 10.85 -6.59 -26.86
#